data_94eb444a4e7b0a6c02e7ca9444c95544
#
_entry.id   94eb444a4e7b0a6c02e7ca9444c95544
#
_cell.length_a   1.000
_cell.length_b   1.000
_cell.length_c   1.000
_cell.angle_alpha   90.00
_cell.angle_beta   90.00
_cell.angle_gamma   90.00
#
_symmetry.space_group_name_H-M   'P 1'
#
loop_
_entity.id
_entity.type
_entity.pdbx_description
1 polymer ?
#
loop_
_entity_poly.entity_id
_entity_poly.type
_entity_poly.pdbx_seq_one_letter_code
_entity_poly.pdbx_strand_id
1 'polypeptide(L)'
;MDEIRPELIHAIDNVEFQPDFMKKRMLDWLNNMGDWAISRSRYYGLPLPFYPCKNCGKLTVVGSIDELKKLSSKEEVEKIPHLHRPYIDNVKITCPHCGSKVERIKEVGDAWLDAGITPFSTNKYFTDKVFFEKNFPAECVIEGKEQIRLWFYSLLVMSVVITGKAPYKKIATTPMLLAQDGKKLSKSSPNNIPLDTAFEEIGADIIRYNFVNTPLINDVKFGRDTCDEVKRKLLGLWNAYVFLNTYAYIDNPDLTGYKPNEKDLTFIDRWLINRVNEFSSNSYNAYSHQNFGAVAKDFEVLIDELTNWYIRNNRR
;
A
#
# COMPACT_ATOMS: atom_id res chain seq x y z
N MET A 1 22.34 -4.34 14.42
CA MET A 1 20.88 -4.15 14.70
C MET A 1 20.57 -4.06 16.19
N ASP A 2 21.36 -4.66 17.04
CA ASP A 2 21.09 -4.65 18.50
C ASP A 2 21.08 -3.25 19.10
N GLU A 3 21.95 -2.35 18.61
CA GLU A 3 22.03 -0.94 19.08
C GLU A 3 20.75 -0.15 18.83
N ILE A 4 20.09 -0.38 17.69
CA ILE A 4 18.88 0.37 17.29
C ILE A 4 17.57 -0.37 17.58
N ARG A 5 17.62 -1.60 18.07
CA ARG A 5 16.43 -2.42 18.37
C ARG A 5 15.48 -1.74 19.36
N PRO A 6 15.98 -1.15 20.49
CA PRO A 6 15.09 -0.46 21.42
C PRO A 6 14.32 0.69 20.76
N GLU A 7 14.98 1.48 19.92
CA GLU A 7 14.37 2.60 19.19
C GLU A 7 13.32 2.11 18.19
N LEU A 8 13.58 0.99 17.48
CA LEU A 8 12.62 0.39 16.56
C LEU A 8 11.35 -0.07 17.29
N ILE A 9 11.51 -0.73 18.44
CA ILE A 9 10.40 -1.19 19.28
C ILE A 9 9.61 0.00 19.79
N HIS A 10 10.29 1.01 20.32
CA HIS A 10 9.64 2.23 20.83
C HIS A 10 8.88 2.98 19.73
N ALA A 11 9.44 3.06 18.52
CA ALA A 11 8.83 3.78 17.41
C ALA A 11 7.47 3.20 16.99
N ILE A 12 7.23 1.90 17.20
CA ILE A 12 5.95 1.27 16.85
C ILE A 12 4.91 1.27 17.98
N ASP A 13 5.23 1.80 19.17
CA ASP A 13 4.29 1.80 20.29
C ASP A 13 2.98 2.50 19.96
N ASN A 14 3.06 3.62 19.25
CA ASN A 14 1.92 4.45 18.83
C ASN A 14 1.42 4.13 17.42
N VAL A 15 1.95 3.11 16.75
CA VAL A 15 1.49 2.68 15.44
C VAL A 15 0.26 1.79 15.58
N GLU A 16 -0.80 2.12 14.87
CA GLU A 16 -2.00 1.28 14.75
C GLU A 16 -1.76 0.14 13.76
N PHE A 17 -2.24 -1.05 14.08
CA PHE A 17 -2.13 -2.22 13.20
C PHE A 17 -3.52 -2.77 12.88
N GLN A 18 -3.75 -3.08 11.63
CA GLN A 18 -4.98 -3.71 11.17
C GLN A 18 -4.66 -4.95 10.31
N PRO A 19 -5.03 -6.17 10.77
CA PRO A 19 -5.65 -6.47 12.08
C PRO A 19 -4.65 -6.33 13.24
N ASP A 20 -5.16 -6.10 14.44
CA ASP A 20 -4.37 -5.76 15.65
C ASP A 20 -3.26 -6.76 15.98
N PHE A 21 -3.51 -8.06 15.76
CA PHE A 21 -2.52 -9.12 16.04
C PHE A 21 -1.22 -8.98 15.23
N MET A 22 -1.22 -8.19 14.17
CA MET A 22 -0.02 -7.93 13.36
C MET A 22 1.03 -7.12 14.13
N LYS A 23 0.62 -6.32 15.12
CA LYS A 23 1.56 -5.65 16.04
C LYS A 23 2.43 -6.64 16.77
N LYS A 24 1.82 -7.70 17.31
CA LYS A 24 2.56 -8.78 17.98
C LYS A 24 3.57 -9.44 17.02
N ARG A 25 3.18 -9.70 15.77
CA ARG A 25 4.09 -10.28 14.77
C ARG A 25 5.27 -9.37 14.45
N MET A 26 5.05 -8.05 14.39
CA MET A 26 6.14 -7.08 14.21
C MET A 26 7.08 -7.07 15.41
N LEU A 27 6.54 -7.04 16.63
CA LEU A 27 7.34 -7.11 17.86
C LEU A 27 8.13 -8.42 17.96
N ASP A 28 7.50 -9.55 17.66
CA ASP A 28 8.19 -10.84 17.63
C ASP A 28 9.36 -10.85 16.61
N TRP A 29 9.15 -10.21 15.45
CA TRP A 29 10.22 -10.06 14.47
C TRP A 29 11.34 -9.17 14.98
N LEU A 30 11.05 -7.99 15.50
CA LEU A 30 12.04 -7.03 16.01
C LEU A 30 12.86 -7.62 17.16
N ASN A 31 12.23 -8.40 18.05
CA ASN A 31 12.91 -9.02 19.18
C ASN A 31 13.85 -10.15 18.76
N ASN A 32 13.55 -10.87 17.67
CA ASN A 32 14.27 -12.07 17.27
C ASN A 32 15.12 -11.91 16.01
N MET A 33 15.04 -10.76 15.31
CA MET A 33 15.85 -10.52 14.13
C MET A 33 17.34 -10.39 14.47
N GLY A 34 18.20 -10.94 13.59
CA GLY A 34 19.64 -10.67 13.60
C GLY A 34 20.01 -9.40 12.84
N ASP A 35 21.29 -9.25 12.53
CA ASP A 35 21.77 -8.14 11.70
C ASP A 35 21.23 -8.22 10.27
N TRP A 36 20.86 -7.07 9.73
CA TRP A 36 20.46 -6.97 8.34
C TRP A 36 21.71 -6.78 7.46
N ALA A 37 22.08 -7.82 6.72
CA ALA A 37 23.11 -7.73 5.71
C ALA A 37 22.64 -6.88 4.53
N ILE A 38 23.06 -5.62 4.46
CA ILE A 38 22.63 -4.65 3.45
C ILE A 38 23.34 -4.78 2.10
N SER A 39 24.34 -5.63 1.98
CA SER A 39 25.12 -5.85 0.76
C SER A 39 24.70 -7.10 0.00
N ARG A 40 24.79 -7.02 -1.34
CA ARG A 40 24.53 -8.13 -2.26
C ARG A 40 25.65 -8.24 -3.28
N SER A 41 26.13 -9.47 -3.51
CA SER A 41 27.11 -9.80 -4.54
C SER A 41 26.42 -9.98 -5.90
N ARG A 42 25.69 -8.95 -6.34
CA ARG A 42 25.00 -8.88 -7.64
C ARG A 42 25.67 -7.86 -8.52
N TYR A 43 25.52 -8.02 -9.84
CA TYR A 43 26.04 -7.03 -10.79
C TYR A 43 25.17 -5.76 -10.77
N TYR A 44 23.85 -5.91 -10.87
CA TYR A 44 22.90 -4.80 -10.93
C TYR A 44 22.27 -4.53 -9.57
N GLY A 45 22.15 -3.26 -9.23
CA GLY A 45 21.57 -2.74 -7.99
C GLY A 45 22.15 -1.37 -7.66
N LEU A 46 21.75 -0.77 -6.54
CA LEU A 46 22.30 0.49 -6.04
C LEU A 46 23.71 0.25 -5.52
N PRO A 47 24.77 0.79 -6.14
CA PRO A 47 26.15 0.58 -5.67
C PRO A 47 26.35 1.16 -4.29
N LEU A 48 26.83 0.36 -3.35
CA LEU A 48 27.12 0.85 -2.00
C LEU A 48 28.31 1.82 -2.04
N PRO A 49 28.21 3.01 -1.42
CA PRO A 49 29.22 4.07 -1.51
C PRO A 49 30.36 3.88 -0.51
N PHE A 50 30.87 2.65 -0.37
CA PHE A 50 31.87 2.27 0.63
C PHE A 50 33.25 2.15 -0.02
N TYR A 51 34.21 2.87 0.51
CA TYR A 51 35.60 2.95 0.03
C TYR A 51 36.57 2.55 1.16
N PRO A 52 36.84 1.25 1.37
CA PRO A 52 37.78 0.79 2.39
C PRO A 52 39.22 1.05 1.94
N CYS A 53 39.97 1.81 2.71
CA CYS A 53 41.37 2.08 2.43
C CYS A 53 42.28 0.97 2.91
N LYS A 54 42.93 0.27 1.96
CA LYS A 54 43.87 -0.81 2.29
C LYS A 54 45.16 -0.30 2.98
N ASN A 55 45.51 0.99 2.79
CA ASN A 55 46.74 1.54 3.37
C ASN A 55 46.59 1.93 4.85
N CYS A 56 45.47 2.53 5.23
CA CYS A 56 45.26 2.96 6.63
C CYS A 56 44.15 2.22 7.36
N GLY A 57 43.50 1.24 6.73
CA GLY A 57 42.41 0.43 7.30
C GLY A 57 41.08 1.17 7.53
N LYS A 58 41.00 2.47 7.22
CA LYS A 58 39.78 3.25 7.46
C LYS A 58 38.79 3.14 6.31
N LEU A 59 37.50 3.12 6.65
CA LEU A 59 36.38 3.16 5.70
C LEU A 59 35.96 4.63 5.46
N THR A 60 35.85 5.02 4.19
CA THR A 60 35.19 6.25 3.77
C THR A 60 33.83 5.91 3.16
N VAL A 61 32.77 6.55 3.64
CA VAL A 61 31.42 6.46 3.08
C VAL A 61 31.13 7.77 2.36
N VAL A 62 30.81 7.69 1.07
CA VAL A 62 30.54 8.88 0.24
C VAL A 62 29.03 9.10 0.14
N GLY A 63 28.52 10.13 0.81
CA GLY A 63 27.09 10.38 0.98
C GLY A 63 26.43 11.18 -0.15
N SER A 64 27.21 11.82 -1.06
CA SER A 64 26.66 12.63 -2.13
C SER A 64 27.58 12.70 -3.37
N ILE A 65 26.99 13.11 -4.51
CA ILE A 65 27.76 13.36 -5.75
C ILE A 65 28.77 14.49 -5.53
N ASP A 66 28.42 15.52 -4.78
CA ASP A 66 29.34 16.63 -4.50
C ASP A 66 30.53 16.21 -3.63
N GLU A 67 30.29 15.33 -2.69
CA GLU A 67 31.37 14.72 -1.89
C GLU A 67 32.25 13.81 -2.78
N LEU A 68 31.62 13.02 -3.65
CA LEU A 68 32.36 12.20 -4.61
C LEU A 68 33.27 13.07 -5.51
N LYS A 69 32.77 14.20 -6.03
CA LYS A 69 33.55 15.16 -6.83
C LYS A 69 34.71 15.77 -6.05
N LYS A 70 34.55 16.01 -4.76
CA LYS A 70 35.61 16.55 -3.89
C LYS A 70 36.70 15.52 -3.61
N LEU A 71 36.33 14.27 -3.42
CA LEU A 71 37.26 13.19 -3.04
C LEU A 71 37.92 12.51 -4.25
N SER A 72 37.33 12.62 -5.45
CA SER A 72 37.91 12.10 -6.70
C SER A 72 38.41 13.24 -7.60
N SER A 73 37.81 13.40 -8.78
CA SER A 73 37.89 14.60 -9.58
C SER A 73 36.52 14.90 -10.21
N LYS A 74 36.21 16.18 -10.37
CA LYS A 74 34.97 16.63 -11.01
C LYS A 74 34.81 16.03 -12.41
N GLU A 75 35.90 16.01 -13.17
CA GLU A 75 35.95 15.51 -14.55
C GLU A 75 35.67 14.00 -14.65
N GLU A 76 36.18 13.20 -13.72
CA GLU A 76 35.90 11.74 -13.68
C GLU A 76 34.45 11.46 -13.36
N VAL A 77 33.84 12.22 -12.43
CA VAL A 77 32.43 12.04 -12.04
C VAL A 77 31.47 12.52 -13.13
N GLU A 78 31.81 13.60 -13.85
CA GLU A 78 30.97 14.13 -14.94
C GLU A 78 31.01 13.29 -16.22
N LYS A 79 32.04 12.45 -16.40
CA LYS A 79 32.13 11.52 -17.53
C LYS A 79 31.25 10.28 -17.40
N ILE A 80 30.82 9.89 -16.19
CA ILE A 80 29.97 8.73 -16.04
C ILE A 80 28.51 9.09 -16.30
N PRO A 81 27.76 8.26 -17.07
CA PRO A 81 26.38 8.57 -17.44
C PRO A 81 25.42 8.45 -16.25
N HIS A 82 25.72 7.60 -15.27
CA HIS A 82 24.96 7.38 -14.05
C HIS A 82 25.80 6.64 -13.00
N LEU A 83 25.33 6.62 -11.75
CA LEU A 83 26.05 6.03 -10.62
C LEU A 83 25.95 4.50 -10.52
N HIS A 84 25.40 3.80 -11.51
CA HIS A 84 25.36 2.32 -11.52
C HIS A 84 26.67 1.71 -12.05
N ARG A 85 26.84 0.44 -11.77
CA ARG A 85 27.91 -0.37 -12.37
C ARG A 85 27.68 -0.50 -13.88
N PRO A 86 28.73 -0.58 -14.71
CA PRO A 86 30.16 -0.58 -14.31
C PRO A 86 30.77 0.81 -14.12
N TYR A 87 30.05 1.88 -14.41
CA TYR A 87 30.59 3.24 -14.53
C TYR A 87 31.16 3.77 -13.22
N ILE A 88 30.44 3.62 -12.11
CA ILE A 88 30.88 4.07 -10.77
C ILE A 88 32.14 3.32 -10.29
N ASP A 89 32.34 2.08 -10.74
CA ASP A 89 33.50 1.26 -10.36
C ASP A 89 34.83 1.84 -10.90
N ASN A 90 34.77 2.72 -11.90
CA ASN A 90 35.94 3.40 -12.48
C ASN A 90 36.35 4.66 -11.69
N VAL A 91 35.46 5.15 -10.80
CA VAL A 91 35.74 6.36 -10.01
C VAL A 91 36.48 5.98 -8.73
N LYS A 92 37.73 6.44 -8.61
CA LYS A 92 38.56 6.24 -7.40
C LYS A 92 38.59 7.51 -6.58
N ILE A 93 38.46 7.38 -5.27
CA ILE A 93 38.58 8.52 -4.35
C ILE A 93 39.99 8.63 -3.79
N THR A 94 40.35 9.81 -3.34
CA THR A 94 41.52 10.04 -2.50
C THR A 94 41.10 9.87 -1.04
N CYS A 95 41.74 8.95 -0.32
CA CYS A 95 41.44 8.71 1.08
C CYS A 95 41.64 9.99 1.91
N PRO A 96 40.64 10.50 2.61
CA PRO A 96 40.78 11.73 3.40
C PRO A 96 41.71 11.57 4.60
N HIS A 97 42.09 10.33 4.96
CA HIS A 97 42.93 10.07 6.13
C HIS A 97 44.40 9.88 5.79
N CYS A 98 44.76 9.38 4.62
CA CYS A 98 46.15 9.06 4.28
C CYS A 98 46.55 9.45 2.86
N GLY A 99 45.68 10.02 2.06
CA GLY A 99 45.95 10.46 0.68
C GLY A 99 46.05 9.36 -0.37
N SER A 100 45.91 8.08 -0.02
CA SER A 100 46.00 6.98 -0.99
C SER A 100 44.75 6.93 -1.88
N LYS A 101 44.91 6.45 -3.13
CA LYS A 101 43.77 6.16 -4.03
C LYS A 101 43.03 4.91 -3.56
N VAL A 102 41.72 4.99 -3.47
CA VAL A 102 40.84 3.95 -2.97
C VAL A 102 39.72 3.64 -3.97
N GLU A 103 39.47 2.37 -4.18
CA GLU A 103 38.36 1.87 -5.00
C GLU A 103 37.15 1.57 -4.14
N ARG A 104 35.98 1.73 -4.70
CA ARG A 104 34.70 1.32 -4.09
C ARG A 104 34.66 -0.23 -3.99
N ILE A 105 33.95 -0.73 -2.97
CA ILE A 105 33.57 -2.15 -2.95
C ILE A 105 32.68 -2.48 -4.15
N LYS A 106 32.71 -3.74 -4.62
CA LYS A 106 31.93 -4.15 -5.80
C LYS A 106 30.47 -4.46 -5.51
N GLU A 107 30.14 -4.63 -4.25
CA GLU A 107 28.80 -4.97 -3.78
C GLU A 107 27.82 -3.84 -4.07
N VAL A 108 26.55 -4.24 -4.24
CA VAL A 108 25.41 -3.36 -4.37
C VAL A 108 24.51 -3.50 -3.15
N GLY A 109 23.64 -2.53 -2.92
CA GLY A 109 22.69 -2.54 -1.83
C GLY A 109 21.59 -3.59 -2.01
N ASP A 110 21.06 -4.06 -0.90
CA ASP A 110 19.80 -4.79 -0.86
C ASP A 110 18.69 -3.92 -1.44
N ALA A 111 17.81 -4.49 -2.27
CA ALA A 111 16.66 -3.78 -2.82
C ALA A 111 15.72 -3.21 -1.72
N TRP A 112 15.70 -3.85 -0.56
CA TRP A 112 14.92 -3.36 0.58
C TRP A 112 15.52 -2.12 1.25
N LEU A 113 16.83 -1.86 1.09
CA LEU A 113 17.46 -0.61 1.50
C LEU A 113 16.91 0.55 0.68
N ASP A 114 16.84 0.35 -0.63
CA ASP A 114 16.30 1.32 -1.58
C ASP A 114 14.79 1.55 -1.37
N ALA A 115 14.02 0.46 -1.23
CA ALA A 115 12.60 0.54 -0.90
C ALA A 115 12.33 1.20 0.46
N GLY A 116 13.20 1.01 1.45
CA GLY A 116 13.07 1.56 2.80
C GLY A 116 13.20 3.08 2.88
N ILE A 117 13.90 3.73 1.93
CA ILE A 117 14.05 5.18 1.89
C ILE A 117 12.92 5.89 1.12
N THR A 118 11.92 5.17 0.62
CA THR A 118 10.80 5.74 -0.14
C THR A 118 10.18 6.99 0.51
N PRO A 119 9.88 7.06 1.82
CA PRO A 119 9.32 8.25 2.43
C PRO A 119 10.19 9.50 2.27
N PHE A 120 11.50 9.34 2.18
CA PHE A 120 12.47 10.43 2.06
C PHE A 120 12.72 10.84 0.62
N SER A 121 12.81 9.85 -0.29
CA SER A 121 13.08 10.09 -1.70
C SER A 121 11.88 10.69 -2.45
N THR A 122 10.65 10.32 -2.06
CA THR A 122 9.42 10.77 -2.74
C THR A 122 8.83 12.06 -2.14
N ASN A 123 9.06 12.32 -0.84
CA ASN A 123 8.48 13.46 -0.13
C ASN A 123 9.44 14.67 0.01
N LYS A 124 10.42 14.79 -0.88
CA LYS A 124 11.30 15.96 -0.96
C LYS A 124 12.11 16.25 0.32
N TYR A 125 12.53 15.22 1.05
CA TYR A 125 13.23 15.37 2.34
C TYR A 125 14.38 16.39 2.34
N PHE A 126 15.18 16.42 1.26
CA PHE A 126 16.33 17.33 1.12
C PHE A 126 16.00 18.67 0.46
N THR A 127 14.86 18.79 -0.25
CA THR A 127 14.57 19.94 -1.11
C THR A 127 13.43 20.82 -0.63
N ASP A 128 12.49 20.25 0.15
CA ASP A 128 11.33 20.97 0.67
C ASP A 128 10.89 20.37 2.02
N LYS A 129 11.46 20.92 3.09
CA LYS A 129 11.21 20.42 4.42
C LYS A 129 9.77 20.58 4.90
N VAL A 130 9.10 21.65 4.49
CA VAL A 130 7.69 21.91 4.84
C VAL A 130 6.78 20.86 4.19
N PHE A 131 7.02 20.56 2.91
CA PHE A 131 6.30 19.48 2.22
C PHE A 131 6.54 18.13 2.89
N PHE A 132 7.81 17.83 3.25
CA PHE A 132 8.13 16.59 3.95
C PHE A 132 7.39 16.45 5.28
N GLU A 133 7.46 17.46 6.15
CA GLU A 133 6.84 17.45 7.48
C GLU A 133 5.31 17.31 7.41
N LYS A 134 4.68 17.84 6.35
CA LYS A 134 3.24 17.69 6.11
C LYS A 134 2.83 16.28 5.70
N ASN A 135 3.71 15.54 5.00
CA ASN A 135 3.41 14.23 4.42
C ASN A 135 4.10 13.07 5.16
N PHE A 136 4.80 13.34 6.26
CA PHE A 136 5.51 12.34 7.05
C PHE A 136 5.15 12.46 8.54
N PRO A 137 4.87 11.35 9.23
CA PRO A 137 4.75 9.99 8.72
C PRO A 137 3.50 9.77 7.86
N ALA A 138 3.51 8.75 7.01
CA ALA A 138 2.34 8.35 6.21
C ALA A 138 1.15 8.02 7.13
N GLU A 139 -0.06 8.39 6.75
CA GLU A 139 -1.25 8.09 7.55
C GLU A 139 -1.54 6.60 7.61
N CYS A 140 -1.39 5.90 6.50
CA CYS A 140 -1.55 4.45 6.43
C CYS A 140 -0.67 3.86 5.33
N VAL A 141 -0.04 2.72 5.59
CA VAL A 141 0.64 1.89 4.58
C VAL A 141 -0.07 0.55 4.51
N ILE A 142 -0.48 0.15 3.29
CA ILE A 142 -1.28 -1.04 3.05
C ILE A 142 -0.50 -1.99 2.15
N GLU A 143 -0.24 -3.20 2.62
CA GLU A 143 0.48 -4.24 1.88
C GLU A 143 0.14 -5.65 2.40
N GLY A 144 0.66 -6.69 1.73
CA GLY A 144 0.50 -8.08 2.16
C GLY A 144 1.08 -8.34 3.54
N LYS A 145 0.48 -9.27 4.28
CA LYS A 145 0.90 -9.63 5.66
C LYS A 145 2.36 -10.10 5.77
N GLU A 146 2.97 -10.57 4.68
CA GLU A 146 4.38 -10.97 4.64
C GLU A 146 5.33 -9.77 4.75
N GLN A 147 4.86 -8.55 4.42
CA GLN A 147 5.66 -7.33 4.42
C GLN A 147 6.04 -6.85 5.83
N ILE A 148 5.47 -7.45 6.87
CA ILE A 148 5.91 -7.23 8.26
C ILE A 148 7.42 -7.48 8.42
N ARG A 149 7.98 -8.48 7.70
CA ARG A 149 9.41 -8.83 7.73
C ARG A 149 10.20 -8.25 6.55
N LEU A 150 9.55 -7.52 5.65
CA LEU A 150 10.13 -6.99 4.42
C LEU A 150 9.97 -5.46 4.38
N TRP A 151 9.04 -4.94 3.62
CA TRP A 151 8.93 -3.49 3.38
C TRP A 151 8.55 -2.69 4.63
N PHE A 152 7.57 -3.13 5.42
CA PHE A 152 7.26 -2.44 6.68
C PHE A 152 8.47 -2.37 7.61
N TYR A 153 9.25 -3.45 7.68
CA TYR A 153 10.48 -3.48 8.47
C TYR A 153 11.56 -2.56 7.91
N SER A 154 11.84 -2.59 6.60
CA SER A 154 12.87 -1.75 6.00
C SER A 154 12.50 -0.26 6.08
N LEU A 155 11.23 0.10 5.87
CA LEU A 155 10.72 1.45 6.12
C LEU A 155 10.99 1.91 7.55
N LEU A 156 10.67 1.05 8.54
CA LEU A 156 10.87 1.36 9.96
C LEU A 156 12.34 1.60 10.28
N VAL A 157 13.23 0.68 9.85
CA VAL A 157 14.67 0.80 10.10
C VAL A 157 15.22 2.11 9.52
N MET A 158 14.95 2.38 8.25
CA MET A 158 15.46 3.59 7.60
C MET A 158 14.91 4.86 8.23
N SER A 159 13.64 4.86 8.61
CA SER A 159 12.99 5.99 9.25
C SER A 159 13.54 6.27 10.65
N VAL A 160 13.69 5.25 11.47
CA VAL A 160 14.23 5.41 12.84
C VAL A 160 15.69 5.87 12.81
N VAL A 161 16.50 5.31 11.92
CA VAL A 161 17.91 5.74 11.78
C VAL A 161 18.03 7.20 11.33
N ILE A 162 17.12 7.68 10.46
CA ILE A 162 17.19 9.05 9.91
C ILE A 162 16.50 10.06 10.82
N THR A 163 15.37 9.70 11.45
CA THR A 163 14.49 10.67 12.14
C THR A 163 14.16 10.32 13.58
N GLY A 164 14.47 9.13 14.05
CA GLY A 164 14.02 8.60 15.35
C GLY A 164 12.52 8.26 15.42
N LYS A 165 11.78 8.27 14.29
CA LYS A 165 10.32 8.11 14.27
C LYS A 165 9.89 6.99 13.33
N ALA A 166 8.71 6.41 13.61
CA ALA A 166 8.05 5.49 12.67
C ALA A 166 7.65 6.22 11.37
N PRO A 167 7.74 5.57 10.20
CA PRO A 167 7.41 6.18 8.90
C PRO A 167 5.91 6.21 8.61
N TYR A 168 5.10 5.62 9.47
CA TYR A 168 3.65 5.45 9.30
C TYR A 168 2.94 5.55 10.65
N LYS A 169 1.71 6.07 10.63
CA LYS A 169 0.80 6.09 11.79
C LYS A 169 0.02 4.78 11.92
N LYS A 170 -0.27 4.14 10.77
CA LYS A 170 -1.01 2.88 10.69
C LYS A 170 -0.42 1.93 9.65
N ILE A 171 -0.45 0.64 9.97
CA ILE A 171 -0.20 -0.46 9.03
C ILE A 171 -1.52 -1.24 8.87
N ALA A 172 -1.97 -1.38 7.62
CA ALA A 172 -3.02 -2.32 7.27
C ALA A 172 -2.45 -3.45 6.42
N THR A 173 -2.64 -4.69 6.87
CA THR A 173 -2.14 -5.85 6.11
C THR A 173 -3.26 -6.52 5.36
N THR A 174 -3.03 -6.74 4.05
CA THR A 174 -3.94 -7.54 3.24
C THR A 174 -3.69 -9.04 3.44
N PRO A 175 -4.74 -9.86 3.41
CA PRO A 175 -4.62 -11.31 3.50
C PRO A 175 -4.02 -11.91 2.22
N MET A 176 -3.71 -13.22 2.26
CA MET A 176 -3.25 -13.94 1.07
C MET A 176 -4.42 -14.20 0.12
N LEU A 177 -4.11 -14.18 -1.17
CA LEU A 177 -5.02 -14.62 -2.21
C LEU A 177 -4.88 -16.12 -2.43
N LEU A 178 -5.97 -16.86 -2.27
CA LEU A 178 -6.04 -18.29 -2.47
C LEU A 178 -6.93 -18.62 -3.67
N ALA A 179 -6.68 -19.75 -4.30
CA ALA A 179 -7.62 -20.29 -5.27
C ALA A 179 -8.97 -20.61 -4.60
N GLN A 180 -10.02 -20.79 -5.39
CA GLN A 180 -11.37 -21.07 -4.92
C GLN A 180 -11.43 -22.32 -4.01
N ASP A 181 -10.57 -23.32 -4.26
CA ASP A 181 -10.43 -24.53 -3.46
C ASP A 181 -9.60 -24.33 -2.17
N GLY A 182 -9.16 -23.10 -1.88
CA GLY A 182 -8.36 -22.74 -0.71
C GLY A 182 -6.88 -23.02 -0.84
N LYS A 183 -6.39 -23.48 -1.99
CA LYS A 183 -4.97 -23.70 -2.22
C LYS A 183 -4.27 -22.40 -2.64
N LYS A 184 -2.96 -22.36 -2.42
CA LYS A 184 -2.14 -21.23 -2.84
C LYS A 184 -2.18 -21.08 -4.37
N LEU A 185 -2.46 -19.87 -4.83
CA LEU A 185 -2.33 -19.53 -6.24
C LEU A 185 -0.87 -19.55 -6.68
N SER A 186 -0.60 -20.24 -7.80
CA SER A 186 0.69 -20.21 -8.46
C SER A 186 0.48 -20.10 -9.98
N LYS A 187 1.49 -19.58 -10.69
CA LYS A 187 1.40 -19.41 -12.17
C LYS A 187 1.15 -20.72 -12.91
N SER A 188 1.56 -21.84 -12.34
CA SER A 188 1.37 -23.19 -12.89
C SER A 188 0.12 -23.90 -12.39
N SER A 189 -0.68 -23.28 -11.53
CA SER A 189 -1.93 -23.87 -11.03
C SER A 189 -2.99 -23.85 -12.11
N PRO A 190 -3.74 -24.93 -12.34
CA PRO A 190 -4.86 -24.98 -13.30
C PRO A 190 -5.99 -23.99 -12.92
N ASN A 191 -6.08 -23.60 -11.65
CA ASN A 191 -7.06 -22.64 -11.14
C ASN A 191 -6.55 -21.19 -11.19
N ASN A 192 -5.38 -20.95 -11.79
CA ASN A 192 -4.87 -19.58 -11.97
C ASN A 192 -5.60 -18.92 -13.15
N ILE A 193 -6.23 -17.79 -12.89
CA ILE A 193 -6.85 -16.94 -13.92
C ILE A 193 -5.88 -15.80 -14.19
N PRO A 194 -5.34 -15.66 -15.41
CA PRO A 194 -4.55 -14.50 -15.79
C PRO A 194 -5.32 -13.20 -15.55
N LEU A 195 -4.64 -12.14 -15.16
CA LEU A 195 -5.29 -10.89 -14.75
C LEU A 195 -6.11 -10.27 -15.88
N ASP A 196 -5.58 -10.26 -17.11
CA ASP A 196 -6.28 -9.74 -18.27
C ASP A 196 -7.57 -10.53 -18.54
N THR A 197 -7.49 -11.86 -18.49
CA THR A 197 -8.66 -12.76 -18.60
C THR A 197 -9.69 -12.50 -17.49
N ALA A 198 -9.22 -12.28 -16.26
CA ALA A 198 -10.10 -11.99 -15.14
C ALA A 198 -10.83 -10.64 -15.33
N PHE A 199 -10.17 -9.62 -15.86
CA PHE A 199 -10.81 -8.33 -16.13
C PHE A 199 -11.85 -8.42 -17.26
N GLU A 200 -11.58 -9.20 -18.30
CA GLU A 200 -12.52 -9.39 -19.41
C GLU A 200 -13.74 -10.25 -19.04
N GLU A 201 -13.54 -11.37 -18.35
CA GLU A 201 -14.61 -12.32 -18.03
C GLU A 201 -15.41 -11.94 -16.78
N ILE A 202 -14.75 -11.43 -15.75
CA ILE A 202 -15.35 -11.15 -14.43
C ILE A 202 -15.70 -9.66 -14.32
N GLY A 203 -14.79 -8.80 -14.70
CA GLY A 203 -14.88 -7.35 -14.56
C GLY A 203 -14.18 -6.80 -13.31
N ALA A 204 -13.56 -5.63 -13.46
CA ALA A 204 -12.73 -5.01 -12.42
C ALA A 204 -13.51 -4.69 -11.15
N ASP A 205 -14.75 -4.20 -11.26
CA ASP A 205 -15.56 -3.80 -10.10
C ASP A 205 -15.93 -5.00 -9.23
N ILE A 206 -16.27 -6.13 -9.86
CA ILE A 206 -16.62 -7.37 -9.16
C ILE A 206 -15.41 -7.92 -8.41
N ILE A 207 -14.23 -7.91 -9.07
CA ILE A 207 -12.98 -8.35 -8.46
C ILE A 207 -12.63 -7.49 -7.24
N ARG A 208 -12.67 -6.16 -7.40
CA ARG A 208 -12.39 -5.21 -6.31
C ARG A 208 -13.37 -5.36 -5.16
N TYR A 209 -14.65 -5.51 -5.47
CA TYR A 209 -15.68 -5.71 -4.45
C TYR A 209 -15.48 -7.03 -3.69
N ASN A 210 -15.16 -8.13 -4.37
CA ASN A 210 -14.84 -9.40 -3.73
C ASN A 210 -13.70 -9.27 -2.72
N PHE A 211 -12.67 -8.48 -3.04
CA PHE A 211 -11.55 -8.26 -2.13
C PHE A 211 -11.93 -7.40 -0.92
N VAL A 212 -12.66 -6.31 -1.13
CA VAL A 212 -13.08 -5.40 -0.06
C VAL A 212 -14.09 -6.05 0.89
N ASN A 213 -14.95 -6.92 0.37
CA ASN A 213 -15.98 -7.62 1.17
C ASN A 213 -15.40 -8.73 2.07
N THR A 214 -14.15 -9.15 1.84
CA THR A 214 -13.50 -10.16 2.67
C THR A 214 -12.84 -9.49 3.89
N PRO A 215 -13.12 -9.94 5.14
CA PRO A 215 -12.44 -9.42 6.31
C PRO A 215 -10.92 -9.59 6.23
N LEU A 216 -10.16 -8.59 6.65
CA LEU A 216 -8.69 -8.57 6.57
C LEU A 216 -7.99 -9.69 7.37
N ILE A 217 -8.71 -10.35 8.28
CA ILE A 217 -8.19 -11.49 9.04
C ILE A 217 -8.23 -12.82 8.28
N ASN A 218 -9.06 -12.91 7.23
CA ASN A 218 -9.29 -14.12 6.45
C ASN A 218 -8.57 -14.04 5.10
N ASP A 219 -7.99 -15.15 4.65
CA ASP A 219 -7.46 -15.23 3.30
C ASP A 219 -8.59 -15.19 2.27
N VAL A 220 -8.36 -14.45 1.18
CA VAL A 220 -9.36 -14.21 0.13
C VAL A 220 -9.37 -15.38 -0.83
N LYS A 221 -10.51 -16.03 -0.98
CA LYS A 221 -10.73 -16.99 -2.06
C LYS A 221 -11.11 -16.26 -3.34
N PHE A 222 -10.43 -16.58 -4.41
CA PHE A 222 -10.64 -15.98 -5.72
C PHE A 222 -10.88 -17.05 -6.78
N GLY A 223 -11.94 -16.90 -7.51
CA GLY A 223 -12.34 -17.78 -8.60
C GLY A 223 -13.67 -17.33 -9.19
N ARG A 224 -14.11 -17.98 -10.27
CA ARG A 224 -15.33 -17.60 -10.98
C ARG A 224 -16.57 -17.67 -10.08
N ASP A 225 -16.73 -18.75 -9.32
CA ASP A 225 -17.94 -18.95 -8.49
C ASP A 225 -18.05 -17.90 -7.38
N THR A 226 -16.92 -17.55 -6.72
CA THR A 226 -16.91 -16.50 -5.68
C THR A 226 -17.25 -15.15 -6.27
N CYS A 227 -16.76 -14.85 -7.46
CA CYS A 227 -17.07 -13.62 -8.18
C CYS A 227 -18.50 -13.58 -8.74
N ASP A 228 -19.07 -14.71 -9.15
CA ASP A 228 -20.45 -14.80 -9.60
C ASP A 228 -21.47 -14.53 -8.48
N GLU A 229 -21.14 -14.87 -7.24
CA GLU A 229 -21.95 -14.48 -6.08
C GLU A 229 -21.99 -12.96 -5.89
N VAL A 230 -20.83 -12.32 -5.94
CA VAL A 230 -20.71 -10.85 -5.88
C VAL A 230 -21.45 -10.19 -7.04
N LYS A 231 -21.26 -10.72 -8.26
CA LYS A 231 -21.93 -10.21 -9.48
C LYS A 231 -23.45 -10.20 -9.34
N ARG A 232 -24.03 -11.28 -8.81
CA ARG A 232 -25.49 -11.36 -8.60
C ARG A 232 -26.01 -10.28 -7.66
N LYS A 233 -25.26 -9.96 -6.59
CA LYS A 233 -25.62 -8.88 -5.65
C LYS A 233 -25.58 -7.52 -6.32
N LEU A 234 -24.48 -7.20 -7.02
CA LEU A 234 -24.32 -5.92 -7.70
C LEU A 234 -25.32 -5.75 -8.87
N LEU A 235 -25.69 -6.84 -9.55
CA LEU A 235 -26.74 -6.83 -10.56
C LEU A 235 -28.11 -6.44 -9.98
N GLY A 236 -28.37 -6.68 -8.72
CA GLY A 236 -29.58 -6.19 -8.05
C GLY A 236 -29.68 -4.66 -8.12
N LEU A 237 -28.60 -3.96 -7.77
CA LEU A 237 -28.56 -2.50 -7.87
C LEU A 237 -28.65 -2.02 -9.33
N TRP A 238 -27.93 -2.67 -10.25
CA TRP A 238 -28.01 -2.33 -11.66
C TRP A 238 -29.42 -2.47 -12.22
N ASN A 239 -30.11 -3.54 -11.89
CA ASN A 239 -31.48 -3.78 -12.30
C ASN A 239 -32.46 -2.73 -11.70
N ALA A 240 -32.23 -2.29 -10.46
CA ALA A 240 -32.99 -1.21 -9.86
C ALA A 240 -32.80 0.12 -10.63
N TYR A 241 -31.57 0.43 -11.02
CA TYR A 241 -31.26 1.58 -11.85
C TYR A 241 -31.93 1.48 -13.24
N VAL A 242 -31.80 0.33 -13.91
CA VAL A 242 -32.43 0.10 -15.22
C VAL A 242 -33.96 0.25 -15.12
N PHE A 243 -34.56 -0.30 -14.06
CA PHE A 243 -36.01 -0.15 -13.80
C PHE A 243 -36.39 1.33 -13.70
N LEU A 244 -35.73 2.09 -12.83
CA LEU A 244 -35.98 3.53 -12.69
C LEU A 244 -35.82 4.28 -14.01
N ASN A 245 -34.72 4.05 -14.71
CA ASN A 245 -34.40 4.74 -15.96
C ASN A 245 -35.40 4.42 -17.07
N THR A 246 -35.86 3.16 -17.16
CA THR A 246 -36.85 2.74 -18.15
C THR A 246 -38.19 3.47 -17.95
N TYR A 247 -38.68 3.52 -16.73
CA TYR A 247 -39.96 4.21 -16.46
C TYR A 247 -39.83 5.72 -16.51
N ALA A 248 -38.74 6.29 -16.04
CA ALA A 248 -38.46 7.72 -16.18
C ALA A 248 -38.39 8.13 -17.66
N TYR A 249 -37.87 7.27 -18.55
CA TYR A 249 -37.88 7.53 -20.00
C TYR A 249 -39.29 7.47 -20.61
N ILE A 250 -40.10 6.51 -20.19
CA ILE A 250 -41.48 6.35 -20.68
C ILE A 250 -42.38 7.49 -20.21
N ASP A 251 -42.30 7.82 -18.94
CA ASP A 251 -43.14 8.83 -18.31
C ASP A 251 -42.67 10.26 -18.59
N ASN A 252 -41.39 10.43 -18.99
CA ASN A 252 -40.74 11.67 -19.32
C ASN A 252 -41.10 12.84 -18.36
N PRO A 253 -40.92 12.67 -17.02
CA PRO A 253 -41.31 13.66 -16.04
C PRO A 253 -40.48 14.94 -16.19
N ASP A 254 -41.12 16.12 -16.15
CA ASP A 254 -40.40 17.36 -16.02
C ASP A 254 -39.93 17.54 -14.57
N LEU A 255 -38.64 17.32 -14.36
CA LEU A 255 -37.98 17.50 -13.05
C LEU A 255 -37.36 18.88 -12.88
N THR A 256 -37.58 19.82 -13.83
CA THR A 256 -37.00 21.15 -13.79
C THR A 256 -37.58 21.91 -12.59
N GLY A 257 -36.71 22.24 -11.62
CA GLY A 257 -37.12 22.94 -10.40
C GLY A 257 -37.92 22.08 -9.40
N TYR A 258 -38.11 20.77 -9.66
CA TYR A 258 -38.81 19.91 -8.73
C TYR A 258 -38.07 19.84 -7.38
N LYS A 259 -38.81 20.09 -6.32
CA LYS A 259 -38.35 19.90 -4.94
C LYS A 259 -39.32 18.93 -4.28
N PRO A 260 -38.84 17.76 -3.80
CA PRO A 260 -39.71 16.82 -3.10
C PRO A 260 -40.33 17.53 -1.87
N ASN A 261 -41.65 17.36 -1.71
CA ASN A 261 -42.34 17.87 -0.53
C ASN A 261 -42.43 16.69 0.47
N GLU A 262 -41.98 16.89 1.70
CA GLU A 262 -42.04 15.86 2.75
C GLU A 262 -43.45 15.31 3.00
N LYS A 263 -44.46 16.12 2.72
CA LYS A 263 -45.87 15.70 2.89
C LYS A 263 -46.33 14.70 1.83
N ASP A 264 -45.65 14.64 0.69
CA ASP A 264 -45.96 13.73 -0.41
C ASP A 264 -45.29 12.39 -0.25
N LEU A 265 -44.31 12.28 0.67
CA LEU A 265 -43.59 11.06 0.96
C LEU A 265 -44.43 10.11 1.81
N THR A 266 -44.54 8.88 1.34
CA THR A 266 -45.13 7.78 2.12
C THR A 266 -44.23 7.38 3.29
N PHE A 267 -44.73 6.52 4.17
CA PHE A 267 -43.94 5.98 5.29
C PHE A 267 -42.69 5.23 4.78
N ILE A 268 -42.84 4.43 3.72
CA ILE A 268 -41.76 3.64 3.17
C ILE A 268 -40.72 4.50 2.42
N ASP A 269 -41.12 5.64 1.84
CA ASP A 269 -40.18 6.59 1.22
C ASP A 269 -39.29 7.24 2.31
N ARG A 270 -39.90 7.71 3.39
CA ARG A 270 -39.16 8.26 4.54
C ARG A 270 -38.25 7.22 5.18
N TRP A 271 -38.69 5.97 5.26
CA TRP A 271 -37.86 4.86 5.73
C TRP A 271 -36.62 4.68 4.85
N LEU A 272 -36.76 4.63 3.51
CA LEU A 272 -35.64 4.49 2.61
C LEU A 272 -34.65 5.66 2.72
N ILE A 273 -35.16 6.90 2.76
CA ILE A 273 -34.31 8.09 2.92
C ILE A 273 -33.50 7.98 4.22
N ASN A 274 -34.13 7.61 5.33
CA ASN A 274 -33.45 7.44 6.60
C ASN A 274 -32.41 6.33 6.52
N ARG A 275 -32.73 5.20 5.88
CA ARG A 275 -31.81 4.07 5.69
C ARG A 275 -30.58 4.46 4.86
N VAL A 276 -30.75 5.24 3.80
CA VAL A 276 -29.63 5.76 3.00
C VAL A 276 -28.77 6.73 3.83
N ASN A 277 -29.38 7.60 4.63
CA ASN A 277 -28.65 8.51 5.52
C ASN A 277 -27.87 7.76 6.59
N GLU A 278 -28.45 6.70 7.16
CA GLU A 278 -27.78 5.81 8.10
C GLU A 278 -26.57 5.11 7.43
N PHE A 279 -26.77 4.55 6.23
CA PHE A 279 -25.68 3.96 5.46
C PHE A 279 -24.56 4.96 5.20
N SER A 280 -24.90 6.18 4.80
CA SER A 280 -23.91 7.24 4.57
C SER A 280 -23.11 7.57 5.83
N SER A 281 -23.78 7.72 6.96
CA SER A 281 -23.14 8.00 8.26
C SER A 281 -22.24 6.84 8.71
N ASN A 282 -22.75 5.61 8.63
CA ASN A 282 -21.99 4.40 8.97
C ASN A 282 -20.77 4.23 8.07
N SER A 283 -20.92 4.49 6.77
CA SER A 283 -19.83 4.44 5.81
C SER A 283 -18.75 5.46 6.11
N TYR A 284 -19.13 6.71 6.43
CA TYR A 284 -18.18 7.75 6.82
C TYR A 284 -17.36 7.32 8.04
N ASN A 285 -18.00 6.81 9.06
CA ASN A 285 -17.34 6.33 10.27
C ASN A 285 -16.42 5.14 9.96
N ALA A 286 -16.90 4.17 9.17
CA ALA A 286 -16.11 3.00 8.81
C ALA A 286 -14.88 3.36 7.95
N TYR A 287 -15.02 4.28 6.99
CA TYR A 287 -13.89 4.80 6.21
C TYR A 287 -12.87 5.55 7.07
N SER A 288 -13.33 6.35 8.02
CA SER A 288 -12.44 7.08 8.95
C SER A 288 -11.55 6.14 9.76
N HIS A 289 -12.04 4.92 10.03
CA HIS A 289 -11.29 3.86 10.72
C HIS A 289 -10.73 2.79 9.77
N GLN A 290 -10.79 3.03 8.43
CA GLN A 290 -10.33 2.09 7.38
C GLN A 290 -10.95 0.68 7.49
N ASN A 291 -12.18 0.59 7.97
CA ASN A 291 -12.96 -0.64 8.03
C ASN A 291 -13.82 -0.82 6.77
N PHE A 292 -13.17 -1.02 5.63
CA PHE A 292 -13.83 -1.09 4.32
C PHE A 292 -14.81 -2.27 4.19
N GLY A 293 -14.52 -3.40 4.83
CA GLY A 293 -15.39 -4.57 4.81
C GLY A 293 -16.76 -4.32 5.48
N ALA A 294 -16.83 -3.44 6.49
CA ALA A 294 -18.10 -3.06 7.10
C ALA A 294 -18.97 -2.27 6.12
N VAL A 295 -18.37 -1.38 5.34
CA VAL A 295 -19.07 -0.61 4.28
C VAL A 295 -19.66 -1.55 3.22
N ALA A 296 -18.85 -2.51 2.74
CA ALA A 296 -19.30 -3.48 1.74
C ALA A 296 -20.50 -4.31 2.23
N LYS A 297 -20.45 -4.79 3.48
CA LYS A 297 -21.56 -5.56 4.09
C LYS A 297 -22.84 -4.73 4.25
N ASP A 298 -22.73 -3.49 4.73
CA ASP A 298 -23.91 -2.63 4.90
C ASP A 298 -24.50 -2.23 3.55
N PHE A 299 -23.64 -2.08 2.52
CA PHE A 299 -24.07 -1.86 1.14
C PHE A 299 -24.85 -3.03 0.55
N GLU A 300 -24.44 -4.27 0.82
CA GLU A 300 -25.21 -5.45 0.40
C GLU A 300 -26.61 -5.49 1.02
N VAL A 301 -26.70 -5.15 2.31
CA VAL A 301 -28.00 -5.04 3.00
C VAL A 301 -28.86 -3.95 2.36
N LEU A 302 -28.28 -2.78 2.10
CA LEU A 302 -28.99 -1.67 1.44
C LEU A 302 -29.52 -2.05 0.04
N ILE A 303 -28.72 -2.78 -0.75
CA ILE A 303 -29.16 -3.28 -2.06
C ILE A 303 -30.37 -4.22 -1.93
N ASP A 304 -30.31 -5.14 -0.97
CA ASP A 304 -31.44 -6.08 -0.72
C ASP A 304 -32.68 -5.34 -0.28
N GLU A 305 -32.57 -4.43 0.66
CA GLU A 305 -33.65 -3.58 1.16
C GLU A 305 -34.25 -2.70 0.07
N LEU A 306 -33.41 -2.12 -0.80
CA LEU A 306 -33.88 -1.32 -1.94
C LEU A 306 -34.66 -2.19 -2.94
N THR A 307 -34.13 -3.36 -3.31
CA THR A 307 -34.68 -4.17 -4.40
C THR A 307 -35.83 -5.06 -3.94
N ASN A 308 -35.64 -5.81 -2.88
CA ASN A 308 -36.58 -6.83 -2.40
C ASN A 308 -37.63 -6.29 -1.42
N TRP A 309 -37.38 -5.11 -0.85
CA TRP A 309 -38.35 -4.46 0.05
C TRP A 309 -38.97 -3.22 -0.59
N TYR A 310 -38.18 -2.13 -0.81
CA TYR A 310 -38.73 -0.85 -1.25
C TYR A 310 -39.35 -0.93 -2.66
N ILE A 311 -38.61 -1.35 -3.68
CA ILE A 311 -39.09 -1.43 -5.08
C ILE A 311 -40.24 -2.42 -5.16
N ARG A 312 -40.09 -3.61 -4.53
CA ARG A 312 -41.11 -4.64 -4.58
C ARG A 312 -42.48 -4.19 -4.02
N ASN A 313 -42.48 -3.42 -2.94
CA ASN A 313 -43.70 -2.90 -2.30
C ASN A 313 -44.30 -1.68 -3.02
N ASN A 314 -43.51 -0.93 -3.78
CA ASN A 314 -43.96 0.26 -4.51
C ASN A 314 -44.24 -0.02 -6.00
N ARG A 315 -43.81 -1.17 -6.55
CA ARG A 315 -44.03 -1.55 -7.92
C ARG A 315 -45.48 -2.02 -8.07
N ARG A 316 -46.31 -1.23 -8.73
CA ARG A 316 -47.69 -1.54 -9.14
C ARG A 316 -47.79 -1.78 -10.63
#